data_6005c22abed281b983b0d8e4d491da66
#
_entry.id   6005c22abed281b983b0d8e4d491da66
#
_cell.length_a   1.000
_cell.length_b   1.000
_cell.length_c   1.000
_cell.angle_alpha   90.00
_cell.angle_beta   90.00
_cell.angle_gamma   90.00
#
_symmetry.space_group_name_H-M   'P 1'
#
loop_
_entity.id
_entity.type
_entity.pdbx_description
1 polymer ?
#
loop_
_entity_poly.entity_id
_entity_poly.type
_entity_poly.pdbx_seq_one_letter_code
_entity_poly.pdbx_strand_id
1 'polypeptide(L)'
;MRQQSVIATLLAALVAVSLFASPQEASEEAAIKALIQTAYVDGLQNLGDLEKTRAGFHPDFVLLGLRDGQLTKLPIADWIASAEKRKASGQKPPVTTCSFITVDVTGSAAAVELELAQNGKRIFTDYLSLYKFPDGWKIVGKIYYRHTS
;
A
#
# COMPACT_ATOMS: atom_id res chain seq x y z
N MET A 1 -3.48 -57.41 -48.37
CA MET A 1 -4.18 -56.26 -47.72
C MET A 1 -3.37 -55.80 -46.48
N ARG A 2 -2.64 -54.75 -46.62
CA ARG A 2 -1.86 -54.16 -45.50
C ARG A 2 -2.63 -52.96 -44.92
N GLN A 3 -3.11 -53.11 -43.69
CA GLN A 3 -3.66 -52.01 -42.94
C GLN A 3 -2.50 -51.15 -42.41
N GLN A 4 -2.46 -49.88 -42.81
CA GLN A 4 -1.57 -48.88 -42.25
C GLN A 4 -2.28 -48.18 -41.07
N SER A 5 -1.79 -48.43 -39.88
CA SER A 5 -2.22 -47.68 -38.67
C SER A 5 -1.55 -46.29 -38.64
N VAL A 6 -2.35 -45.27 -38.76
CA VAL A 6 -1.90 -43.88 -38.59
C VAL A 6 -1.97 -43.55 -37.08
N ILE A 7 -0.80 -43.47 -36.45
CA ILE A 7 -0.69 -42.98 -35.06
C ILE A 7 -0.67 -41.44 -35.10
N ALA A 8 -1.77 -40.84 -34.72
CA ALA A 8 -1.85 -39.38 -34.52
C ALA A 8 -1.20 -39.01 -33.18
N THR A 9 0.00 -38.43 -33.24
CA THR A 9 0.68 -37.91 -32.07
C THR A 9 0.11 -36.55 -31.74
N LEU A 10 -0.69 -36.46 -30.67
CA LEU A 10 -1.19 -35.20 -30.14
C LEU A 10 -0.06 -34.51 -29.36
N LEU A 11 0.51 -33.45 -29.93
CA LEU A 11 1.48 -32.59 -29.25
C LEU A 11 0.69 -31.61 -28.34
N ALA A 12 0.63 -31.90 -27.04
CA ALA A 12 0.10 -30.96 -26.06
C ALA A 12 1.15 -29.88 -25.79
N ALA A 13 0.97 -28.69 -26.38
CA ALA A 13 1.77 -27.52 -26.07
C ALA A 13 1.39 -27.01 -24.69
N LEU A 14 2.24 -27.27 -23.69
CA LEU A 14 2.14 -26.69 -22.37
C LEU A 14 2.57 -25.20 -22.44
N VAL A 15 1.60 -24.28 -22.50
CA VAL A 15 1.87 -22.85 -22.42
C VAL A 15 2.15 -22.54 -20.94
N ALA A 16 3.41 -22.45 -20.57
CA ALA A 16 3.83 -21.93 -19.28
C ALA A 16 3.55 -20.43 -19.27
N VAL A 17 2.45 -20.00 -18.62
CA VAL A 17 2.19 -18.59 -18.34
C VAL A 17 3.19 -18.15 -17.28
N SER A 18 4.26 -17.49 -17.70
CA SER A 18 5.22 -16.87 -16.80
C SER A 18 4.54 -15.68 -16.12
N LEU A 19 4.26 -15.79 -14.83
CA LEU A 19 3.75 -14.74 -13.95
C LEU A 19 4.89 -13.75 -13.60
N PHE A 20 5.50 -13.14 -14.61
CA PHE A 20 6.38 -11.99 -14.39
C PHE A 20 5.55 -10.72 -14.57
N ALA A 21 5.58 -9.82 -13.57
CA ALA A 21 5.01 -8.49 -13.70
C ALA A 21 5.60 -7.81 -14.94
N SER A 22 4.76 -7.08 -15.68
CA SER A 22 5.25 -6.31 -16.82
C SER A 22 6.21 -5.22 -16.34
N PRO A 23 7.16 -4.74 -17.18
CA PRO A 23 8.03 -3.62 -16.82
C PRO A 23 7.26 -2.38 -16.35
N GLN A 24 6.07 -2.16 -16.88
CA GLN A 24 5.18 -1.09 -16.49
C GLN A 24 4.61 -1.30 -15.08
N GLU A 25 4.14 -2.50 -14.75
CA GLU A 25 3.63 -2.82 -13.41
C GLU A 25 4.72 -2.69 -12.36
N ALA A 26 5.92 -3.17 -12.65
CA ALA A 26 7.09 -3.02 -11.76
C ALA A 26 7.43 -1.54 -11.50
N SER A 27 7.28 -0.66 -12.50
CA SER A 27 7.50 0.78 -12.35
C SER A 27 6.40 1.46 -11.53
N GLU A 28 5.14 1.05 -11.70
CA GLU A 28 4.00 1.56 -10.90
C GLU A 28 4.11 1.10 -9.44
N GLU A 29 4.47 -0.14 -9.21
CA GLU A 29 4.72 -0.67 -7.86
C GLU A 29 5.82 0.13 -7.14
N ALA A 30 6.93 0.42 -7.82
CA ALA A 30 8.01 1.21 -7.26
C ALA A 30 7.56 2.65 -6.92
N ALA A 31 6.76 3.28 -7.79
CA ALA A 31 6.20 4.60 -7.55
C ALA A 31 5.26 4.63 -6.33
N ILE A 32 4.40 3.61 -6.18
CA ILE A 32 3.49 3.47 -5.04
C ILE A 32 4.28 3.27 -3.74
N LYS A 33 5.30 2.41 -3.72
CA LYS A 33 6.15 2.20 -2.54
C LYS A 33 6.87 3.48 -2.13
N ALA A 34 7.44 4.22 -3.09
CA ALA A 34 8.10 5.50 -2.82
C ALA A 34 7.12 6.54 -2.26
N LEU A 35 5.92 6.64 -2.81
CA LEU A 35 4.87 7.52 -2.32
C LEU A 35 4.48 7.19 -0.86
N ILE A 36 4.20 5.92 -0.57
CA ILE A 36 3.83 5.47 0.78
C ILE A 36 4.97 5.75 1.76
N GLN A 37 6.21 5.44 1.38
CA GLN A 37 7.37 5.71 2.24
C GLN A 37 7.47 7.20 2.58
N THR A 38 7.40 8.08 1.59
CA THR A 38 7.62 9.52 1.82
C THR A 38 6.43 10.22 2.47
N ALA A 39 5.19 9.94 1.99
CA ALA A 39 4.01 10.66 2.46
C ALA A 39 3.44 10.09 3.76
N TYR A 40 3.42 8.77 3.90
CA TYR A 40 2.80 8.11 5.03
C TYR A 40 3.81 7.79 6.14
N VAL A 41 4.87 7.05 5.83
CA VAL A 41 5.82 6.58 6.85
C VAL A 41 6.69 7.74 7.35
N ASP A 42 7.42 8.39 6.46
CA ASP A 42 8.34 9.46 6.85
C ASP A 42 7.59 10.73 7.25
N GLY A 43 6.58 11.12 6.46
CA GLY A 43 5.81 12.34 6.69
C GLY A 43 4.93 12.25 7.93
N LEU A 44 3.98 11.31 7.92
CA LEU A 44 2.91 11.27 8.90
C LEU A 44 3.27 10.48 10.17
N GLN A 45 3.84 9.27 10.02
CA GLN A 45 4.19 8.42 11.16
C GLN A 45 5.41 8.95 11.92
N ASN A 46 6.44 9.37 11.20
CA ASN A 46 7.69 9.87 11.77
C ASN A 46 7.72 11.40 11.97
N LEU A 47 6.60 12.10 11.72
CA LEU A 47 6.46 13.56 11.85
C LEU A 47 7.51 14.34 11.02
N GLY A 48 7.80 13.86 9.81
CA GLY A 48 8.76 14.48 8.90
C GLY A 48 8.16 15.66 8.11
N ASP A 49 8.24 15.57 6.78
CA ASP A 49 7.71 16.61 5.87
C ASP A 49 6.21 16.39 5.62
N LEU A 50 5.36 17.16 6.32
CA LEU A 50 3.91 17.06 6.19
C LEU A 50 3.37 17.61 4.86
N GLU A 51 4.16 18.40 4.10
CA GLU A 51 3.77 18.80 2.76
C GLU A 51 3.80 17.60 1.78
N LYS A 52 4.77 16.70 1.94
CA LYS A 52 4.77 15.42 1.21
C LYS A 52 3.57 14.56 1.58
N THR A 53 3.16 14.58 2.86
CA THR A 53 1.92 13.93 3.29
C THR A 53 0.71 14.52 2.57
N ARG A 54 0.55 15.85 2.54
CA ARG A 54 -0.54 16.51 1.82
C ARG A 54 -0.56 16.16 0.34
N ALA A 55 0.62 16.11 -0.29
CA ALA A 55 0.74 15.78 -1.70
C ALA A 55 0.43 14.31 -2.00
N GLY A 56 0.71 13.39 -1.08
CA GLY A 56 0.54 11.94 -1.29
C GLY A 56 -0.84 11.39 -0.94
N PHE A 57 -1.61 12.09 -0.12
CA PHE A 57 -2.97 11.69 0.22
C PHE A 57 -3.99 12.47 -0.60
N HIS A 58 -5.08 11.80 -1.00
CA HIS A 58 -6.24 12.51 -1.55
C HIS A 58 -6.95 13.29 -0.45
N PRO A 59 -7.49 14.50 -0.73
CA PRO A 59 -8.22 15.29 0.29
C PRO A 59 -9.40 14.56 0.94
N ASP A 60 -10.06 13.68 0.18
CA ASP A 60 -11.20 12.86 0.66
C ASP A 60 -10.76 11.55 1.34
N PHE A 61 -9.47 11.35 1.58
CA PHE A 61 -8.99 10.16 2.29
C PHE A 61 -9.61 10.07 3.67
N VAL A 62 -10.00 8.85 4.05
CA VAL A 62 -10.46 8.51 5.39
C VAL A 62 -9.74 7.26 5.89
N LEU A 63 -9.19 7.36 7.10
CA LEU A 63 -8.78 6.20 7.87
C LEU A 63 -10.01 5.65 8.60
N LEU A 64 -10.31 4.37 8.37
CA LEU A 64 -11.37 3.65 9.06
C LEU A 64 -10.73 2.74 10.12
N GLY A 65 -11.16 2.90 11.36
CA GLY A 65 -10.72 2.05 12.47
C GLY A 65 -11.91 1.29 13.06
N LEU A 66 -11.63 0.15 13.65
CA LEU A 66 -12.59 -0.62 14.43
C LEU A 66 -12.24 -0.51 15.91
N ARG A 67 -13.15 0.03 16.73
CA ARG A 67 -12.99 0.13 18.19
C ARG A 67 -14.26 -0.34 18.87
N ASP A 68 -14.15 -1.34 19.71
CA ASP A 68 -15.29 -1.91 20.49
C ASP A 68 -16.50 -2.26 19.60
N GLY A 69 -16.20 -2.84 18.41
CA GLY A 69 -17.23 -3.22 17.44
C GLY A 69 -17.82 -2.05 16.64
N GLN A 70 -17.33 -0.81 16.84
CA GLN A 70 -17.82 0.37 16.14
C GLN A 70 -16.79 0.92 15.16
N LEU A 71 -17.27 1.35 13.99
CA LEU A 71 -16.45 1.98 12.98
C LEU A 71 -16.14 3.42 13.36
N THR A 72 -14.85 3.75 13.45
CA THR A 72 -14.37 5.12 13.62
C THR A 72 -13.83 5.65 12.30
N LYS A 73 -13.93 6.98 12.10
CA LYS A 73 -13.45 7.66 10.89
C LYS A 73 -12.48 8.78 11.28
N LEU A 74 -11.36 8.85 10.59
CA LEU A 74 -10.40 9.94 10.73
C LEU A 74 -10.06 10.49 9.33
N PRO A 75 -10.60 11.65 8.95
CA PRO A 75 -10.23 12.35 7.72
C PRO A 75 -8.75 12.74 7.73
N ILE A 76 -8.12 12.79 6.55
CA ILE A 76 -6.70 13.15 6.43
C ILE A 76 -6.38 14.53 6.97
N ALA A 77 -7.29 15.51 6.77
CA ALA A 77 -7.10 16.87 7.29
C ALA A 77 -6.95 16.89 8.82
N ASP A 78 -7.78 16.13 9.53
CA ASP A 78 -7.71 16.04 11.00
C ASP A 78 -6.47 15.28 11.46
N TRP A 79 -6.06 14.25 10.71
CA TRP A 79 -4.86 13.49 11.02
C TRP A 79 -3.59 14.35 10.86
N ILE A 80 -3.50 15.10 9.75
CA ILE A 80 -2.39 16.04 9.52
C ILE A 80 -2.38 17.14 10.60
N ALA A 81 -3.53 17.75 10.94
CA ALA A 81 -3.61 18.75 11.99
C ALA A 81 -3.13 18.23 13.36
N SER A 82 -3.46 16.96 13.67
CA SER A 82 -2.94 16.28 14.86
C SER A 82 -1.41 16.09 14.80
N ALA A 83 -0.89 15.70 13.65
CA ALA A 83 0.55 15.53 13.44
C ALA A 83 1.30 16.86 13.56
N GLU A 84 0.75 17.95 13.01
CA GLU A 84 1.31 19.30 13.15
C GLU A 84 1.41 19.74 14.61
N LYS A 85 0.35 19.53 15.39
CA LYS A 85 0.36 19.84 16.84
C LYS A 85 1.42 19.04 17.59
N ARG A 86 1.55 17.75 17.28
CA ARG A 86 2.58 16.88 17.89
C ARG A 86 3.99 17.34 17.51
N LYS A 87 4.21 17.70 16.25
CA LYS A 87 5.49 18.22 15.76
C LYS A 87 5.84 19.56 16.41
N ALA A 88 4.88 20.49 16.50
CA ALA A 88 5.06 21.80 17.13
C ALA A 88 5.35 21.70 18.63
N SER A 89 4.82 20.70 19.32
CA SER A 89 5.12 20.44 20.74
C SER A 89 6.50 19.80 20.99
N GLY A 90 7.27 19.54 19.91
CA GLY A 90 8.59 18.88 20.02
C GLY A 90 8.52 17.38 20.27
N GLN A 91 7.35 16.75 20.09
CA GLN A 91 7.20 15.32 20.28
C GLN A 91 8.08 14.56 19.26
N LYS A 92 8.86 13.63 19.75
CA LYS A 92 9.67 12.71 18.95
C LYS A 92 9.12 11.29 19.11
N PRO A 93 8.31 10.79 18.17
CA PRO A 93 7.83 9.41 18.25
C PRO A 93 8.99 8.43 18.05
N PRO A 94 8.86 7.17 18.53
CA PRO A 94 9.75 6.12 18.11
C PRO A 94 9.74 5.99 16.59
N VAL A 95 10.90 5.72 15.99
CA VAL A 95 11.00 5.59 14.54
C VAL A 95 10.14 4.42 14.06
N THR A 96 9.25 4.72 13.13
CA THR A 96 8.40 3.74 12.46
C THR A 96 9.07 3.31 11.15
N THR A 97 9.23 2.00 10.98
CA THR A 97 9.69 1.37 9.74
C THR A 97 8.54 0.65 9.05
N CYS A 98 8.65 0.46 7.73
CA CYS A 98 7.65 -0.15 6.89
C CYS A 98 8.22 -1.36 6.16
N SER A 99 7.44 -2.45 6.11
CA SER A 99 7.68 -3.61 5.26
C SER A 99 6.48 -3.81 4.35
N PHE A 100 6.68 -3.77 3.04
CA PHE A 100 5.62 -4.06 2.07
C PHE A 100 5.43 -5.57 1.94
N ILE A 101 4.20 -6.04 2.15
CA ILE A 101 3.82 -7.47 2.03
C ILE A 101 3.30 -7.73 0.63
N THR A 102 2.34 -6.91 0.17
CA THR A 102 1.73 -7.01 -1.15
C THR A 102 1.51 -5.62 -1.73
N VAL A 103 1.79 -5.45 -3.01
CA VAL A 103 1.38 -4.29 -3.82
C VAL A 103 0.71 -4.84 -5.06
N ASP A 104 -0.60 -4.73 -5.13
CA ASP A 104 -1.42 -5.20 -6.25
C ASP A 104 -1.91 -4.00 -7.05
N VAL A 105 -1.57 -3.95 -8.35
CA VAL A 105 -1.86 -2.84 -9.25
C VAL A 105 -2.66 -3.33 -10.43
N THR A 106 -3.82 -2.72 -10.65
CA THR A 106 -4.64 -2.97 -11.84
C THR A 106 -5.06 -1.64 -12.46
N GLY A 107 -4.44 -1.27 -13.57
CA GLY A 107 -4.73 0.00 -14.25
C GLY A 107 -4.46 1.21 -13.35
N SER A 108 -5.50 1.98 -13.04
CA SER A 108 -5.41 3.15 -12.16
C SER A 108 -5.74 2.88 -10.69
N ALA A 109 -5.96 1.63 -10.30
CA ALA A 109 -6.27 1.24 -8.93
C ALA A 109 -5.17 0.38 -8.34
N ALA A 110 -4.90 0.53 -7.04
CA ALA A 110 -3.96 -0.31 -6.32
C ALA A 110 -4.43 -0.59 -4.88
N ALA A 111 -4.10 -1.79 -4.41
CA ALA A 111 -4.23 -2.21 -3.02
C ALA A 111 -2.87 -2.59 -2.46
N VAL A 112 -2.57 -2.13 -1.25
CA VAL A 112 -1.29 -2.38 -0.60
C VAL A 112 -1.51 -2.92 0.79
N GLU A 113 -0.87 -4.06 1.08
CA GLU A 113 -0.70 -4.57 2.43
C GLU A 113 0.72 -4.28 2.89
N LEU A 114 0.86 -3.68 4.06
CA LEU A 114 2.15 -3.38 4.67
C LEU A 114 2.13 -3.56 6.18
N GLU A 115 3.30 -3.76 6.75
CA GLU A 115 3.49 -3.82 8.19
C GLU A 115 4.30 -2.63 8.67
N LEU A 116 3.85 -2.01 9.76
CA LEU A 116 4.60 -0.99 10.48
C LEU A 116 5.20 -1.57 11.75
N ALA A 117 6.45 -1.25 11.99
CA ALA A 117 7.17 -1.67 13.20
C ALA A 117 7.85 -0.48 13.90
N GLN A 118 7.94 -0.57 15.23
CA GLN A 118 8.73 0.34 16.08
C GLN A 118 9.60 -0.49 17.01
N ASN A 119 10.86 -0.12 17.17
CA ASN A 119 11.84 -0.85 17.99
C ASN A 119 11.89 -2.36 17.67
N GLY A 120 11.76 -2.72 16.39
CA GLY A 120 11.77 -4.10 15.91
C GLY A 120 10.48 -4.89 16.19
N LYS A 121 9.46 -4.29 16.80
CA LYS A 121 8.16 -4.92 17.04
C LYS A 121 7.12 -4.42 16.05
N ARG A 122 6.39 -5.34 15.40
CA ARG A 122 5.25 -5.01 14.56
C ARG A 122 4.14 -4.39 15.40
N ILE A 123 3.70 -3.20 15.01
CA ILE A 123 2.64 -2.45 15.68
C ILE A 123 1.32 -2.43 14.91
N PHE A 124 1.39 -2.40 13.57
CA PHE A 124 0.23 -2.42 12.71
C PHE A 124 0.44 -3.30 11.47
N THR A 125 -0.64 -3.91 11.00
CA THR A 125 -0.79 -4.32 9.61
C THR A 125 -1.81 -3.39 8.98
N ASP A 126 -1.41 -2.70 7.92
CA ASP A 126 -2.20 -1.71 7.22
C ASP A 126 -2.62 -2.20 5.84
N TYR A 127 -3.83 -1.86 5.44
CA TYR A 127 -4.38 -2.08 4.10
C TYR A 127 -4.73 -0.73 3.51
N LEU A 128 -4.00 -0.33 2.47
CA LEU A 128 -4.16 0.95 1.79
C LEU A 128 -4.83 0.76 0.44
N SER A 129 -5.71 1.68 0.10
CA SER A 129 -6.27 1.81 -1.25
C SER A 129 -5.72 3.06 -1.92
N LEU A 130 -5.34 2.94 -3.20
CA LEU A 130 -4.78 4.04 -3.98
C LEU A 130 -5.47 4.13 -5.35
N TYR A 131 -5.53 5.36 -5.85
CA TYR A 131 -5.88 5.64 -7.25
C TYR A 131 -4.81 6.50 -7.91
N LYS A 132 -4.62 6.28 -9.22
CA LYS A 132 -3.75 7.09 -10.06
C LYS A 132 -4.55 8.23 -10.68
N PHE A 133 -4.22 9.44 -10.29
CA PHE A 133 -4.75 10.69 -10.81
C PHE A 133 -3.83 11.27 -11.90
N PRO A 134 -4.23 12.32 -12.64
CA PRO A 134 -3.36 12.95 -13.63
C PRO A 134 -2.00 13.44 -13.08
N ASP A 135 -1.96 13.83 -11.80
CA ASP A 135 -0.77 14.27 -11.08
C ASP A 135 -0.04 13.15 -10.29
N GLY A 136 -0.45 11.88 -10.47
CA GLY A 136 0.18 10.72 -9.88
C GLY A 136 -0.71 9.92 -8.93
N TRP A 137 -0.12 8.93 -8.27
CA TRP A 137 -0.80 8.10 -7.28
C TRP A 137 -1.16 8.89 -6.03
N LYS A 138 -2.34 8.61 -5.46
CA LYS A 138 -2.78 9.14 -4.17
C LYS A 138 -3.33 8.02 -3.28
N ILE A 139 -3.04 8.09 -1.99
CA ILE A 139 -3.67 7.23 -0.99
C ILE A 139 -5.08 7.77 -0.75
N VAL A 140 -6.10 6.93 -0.96
CA VAL A 140 -7.52 7.33 -0.89
C VAL A 140 -8.27 6.70 0.28
N GLY A 141 -7.74 5.64 0.89
CA GLY A 141 -8.37 4.98 2.03
C GLY A 141 -7.41 4.07 2.76
N LYS A 142 -7.75 3.78 4.02
CA LYS A 142 -6.98 2.88 4.86
C LYS A 142 -7.87 2.20 5.90
N ILE A 143 -7.66 0.89 6.10
CA ILE A 143 -8.02 0.14 7.29
C ILE A 143 -6.75 -0.47 7.90
N TYR A 144 -6.83 -0.92 9.15
CA TYR A 144 -5.66 -1.49 9.83
C TYR A 144 -6.04 -2.47 10.94
N TYR A 145 -5.10 -3.35 11.25
CA TYR A 145 -5.11 -4.15 12.47
C TYR A 145 -3.98 -3.70 13.40
N ARG A 146 -4.30 -3.45 14.67
CA ARG A 146 -3.33 -3.11 15.70
C ARG A 146 -2.88 -4.37 16.41
N HIS A 147 -1.57 -4.65 16.40
CA HIS A 147 -1.00 -5.74 17.17
C HIS A 147 -0.82 -5.33 18.62
N THR A 148 -1.32 -6.17 19.53
CA THR A 148 -1.06 -6.07 20.96
C THR A 148 0.16 -6.92 21.28
N SER A 149 1.13 -6.35 22.00
CA SER A 149 2.30 -7.08 22.53
C SER A 149 1.88 -8.03 23.63
#